data_a55c1531c54f4191c869923e35d6ccdd
#
_entry.id   a55c1531c54f4191c869923e35d6ccdd
#
_cell.length_a   1.000
_cell.length_b   1.000
_cell.length_c   1.000
_cell.angle_alpha   90.00
_cell.angle_beta   90.00
_cell.angle_gamma   90.00
#
_symmetry.space_group_name_H-M   'P 1'
#
loop_
_entity.id
_entity.type
_entity.pdbx_description
1 polymer ?
#
loop_
_entity_poly.entity_id
_entity_poly.type
_entity_poly.pdbx_seq_one_letter_code
_entity_poly.pdbx_strand_id
1 'polypeptide(L)'
;MPIAPEELLRFLGGVHPYDALDADALEGLVPQFVQRRLPPGEPIYAAGNPLEGLYLIHSGQVEIRDENEVVVSLLGPRNSFGERGLARDGIAATSARTVDETLLFMLPAYAFNELIREHPAAQRFFDRSRTAKPRKSDLAHSRVETLMAADPLTIGPAATVQEAASLMAERRVSSVCIIEGEALKGILTIRDVSAKVVA
;
A
#
# COMPACT_ATOMS: atom_id res chain seq x y z
N MET A 1 3.86 23.00 15.51
CA MET A 1 4.82 23.94 14.91
C MET A 1 5.24 23.42 13.53
N PRO A 2 5.53 24.26 12.56
CA PRO A 2 6.13 23.81 11.31
C PRO A 2 7.54 23.24 11.57
N ILE A 3 7.93 22.23 10.80
CA ILE A 3 9.28 21.67 10.80
C ILE A 3 10.23 22.70 10.14
N ALA A 4 11.41 22.89 10.74
CA ALA A 4 12.41 23.80 10.20
C ALA A 4 13.04 23.23 8.91
N PRO A 5 13.50 24.07 7.96
CA PRO A 5 14.12 23.61 6.72
C PRO A 5 15.31 22.66 6.94
N GLU A 6 16.11 22.89 7.95
CA GLU A 6 17.27 22.04 8.29
C GLU A 6 16.84 20.65 8.77
N GLU A 7 15.70 20.56 9.44
CA GLU A 7 15.12 19.28 9.88
C GLU A 7 14.55 18.50 8.69
N LEU A 8 13.87 19.19 7.76
CA LEU A 8 13.41 18.59 6.51
C LEU A 8 14.59 18.12 5.66
N LEU A 9 15.64 18.92 5.52
CA LEU A 9 16.85 18.55 4.80
C LEU A 9 17.47 17.25 5.35
N ARG A 10 17.61 17.16 6.68
CA ARG A 10 18.10 15.96 7.35
C ARG A 10 17.20 14.76 7.16
N PHE A 11 15.89 14.96 7.19
CA PHE A 11 14.91 13.89 6.96
C PHE A 11 15.01 13.36 5.53
N LEU A 12 15.04 14.25 4.52
CA LEU A 12 15.16 13.87 3.10
C LEU A 12 16.47 13.13 2.81
N GLY A 13 17.58 13.56 3.41
CA GLY A 13 18.88 12.89 3.28
C GLY A 13 18.92 11.45 3.83
N GLY A 14 17.88 11.01 4.56
CA GLY A 14 17.69 9.63 5.00
C GLY A 14 16.57 8.88 4.26
N VAL A 15 15.99 9.46 3.20
CA VAL A 15 14.86 8.89 2.45
C VAL A 15 15.22 8.72 0.98
N HIS A 16 15.18 7.48 0.49
CA HIS A 16 15.38 7.23 -0.94
C HIS A 16 14.13 7.64 -1.75
N PRO A 17 14.29 8.33 -2.90
CA PRO A 17 15.53 8.58 -3.67
C PRO A 17 16.24 9.92 -3.34
N TYR A 18 15.79 10.69 -2.37
CA TYR A 18 16.37 12.01 -2.06
C TYR A 18 17.80 11.92 -1.49
N ASP A 19 18.13 10.82 -0.80
CA ASP A 19 19.47 10.49 -0.29
C ASP A 19 20.52 10.28 -1.40
N ALA A 20 20.09 10.14 -2.65
CA ALA A 20 20.95 9.99 -3.81
C ALA A 20 21.19 11.32 -4.56
N LEU A 21 20.59 12.42 -4.10
CA LEU A 21 20.83 13.77 -4.62
C LEU A 21 22.10 14.35 -4.01
N ASP A 22 22.78 15.21 -4.78
CA ASP A 22 23.85 16.02 -4.21
C ASP A 22 23.30 17.09 -3.26
N ALA A 23 24.18 17.71 -2.48
CA ALA A 23 23.77 18.66 -1.45
C ALA A 23 23.02 19.87 -2.03
N ASP A 24 23.51 20.42 -3.14
CA ASP A 24 22.93 21.61 -3.76
C ASP A 24 21.52 21.34 -4.30
N ALA A 25 21.33 20.19 -4.95
CA ALA A 25 20.04 19.75 -5.44
C ALA A 25 19.04 19.50 -4.29
N LEU A 26 19.50 18.88 -3.19
CA LEU A 26 18.66 18.62 -2.04
C LEU A 26 18.26 19.93 -1.31
N GLU A 27 19.20 20.86 -1.15
CA GLU A 27 18.95 22.19 -0.57
C GLU A 27 17.97 23.01 -1.44
N GLY A 28 18.12 22.95 -2.76
CA GLY A 28 17.20 23.59 -3.71
C GLY A 28 15.79 23.01 -3.72
N LEU A 29 15.66 21.73 -3.35
CA LEU A 29 14.37 21.02 -3.30
C LEU A 29 13.58 21.32 -2.01
N VAL A 30 14.26 21.50 -0.87
CA VAL A 30 13.63 21.71 0.44
C VAL A 30 12.59 22.83 0.45
N PRO A 31 12.84 24.04 -0.07
CA PRO A 31 11.86 25.13 -0.05
C PRO A 31 10.63 24.89 -0.94
N GLN A 32 10.67 23.91 -1.82
CA GLN A 32 9.54 23.57 -2.69
C GLN A 32 8.51 22.66 -2.01
N PHE A 33 8.86 22.02 -0.89
CA PHE A 33 7.93 21.20 -0.14
C PHE A 33 6.93 22.04 0.66
N VAL A 34 5.67 21.66 0.57
CA VAL A 34 4.58 22.21 1.37
C VAL A 34 4.26 21.24 2.51
N GLN A 35 4.38 21.74 3.74
CA GLN A 35 4.04 20.96 4.92
C GLN A 35 2.53 20.95 5.17
N ARG A 36 1.95 19.79 5.44
CA ARG A 36 0.54 19.61 5.84
C ARG A 36 0.45 18.72 7.08
N ARG A 37 -0.25 19.19 8.10
CA ARG A 37 -0.63 18.40 9.28
C ARG A 37 -2.11 18.12 9.20
N LEU A 38 -2.48 16.83 9.20
CA LEU A 38 -3.83 16.38 8.97
C LEU A 38 -4.30 15.53 10.17
N PRO A 39 -5.55 15.72 10.65
CA PRO A 39 -6.12 14.89 11.69
C PRO A 39 -6.40 13.46 11.19
N PRO A 40 -6.72 12.51 12.09
CA PRO A 40 -7.16 11.17 11.71
C PRO A 40 -8.39 11.20 10.81
N GLY A 41 -8.42 10.34 9.77
CA GLY A 41 -9.53 10.17 8.85
C GLY A 41 -9.68 11.27 7.78
N GLU A 42 -8.73 12.21 7.70
CA GLU A 42 -8.79 13.31 6.72
C GLU A 42 -8.43 12.82 5.32
N PRO A 43 -9.27 13.10 4.29
CA PRO A 43 -8.93 12.78 2.91
C PRO A 43 -7.79 13.68 2.41
N ILE A 44 -6.80 13.06 1.75
CA ILE A 44 -5.67 13.75 1.13
C ILE A 44 -5.98 14.04 -0.33
N TYR A 45 -6.48 13.05 -1.04
CA TYR A 45 -7.04 13.14 -2.40
C TYR A 45 -8.02 11.99 -2.65
N ALA A 46 -8.90 12.14 -3.65
CA ALA A 46 -9.83 11.11 -4.08
C ALA A 46 -9.47 10.58 -5.49
N ALA A 47 -9.80 9.32 -5.76
CA ALA A 47 -9.68 8.72 -7.08
C ALA A 47 -10.41 9.55 -8.14
N GLY A 48 -9.81 9.71 -9.31
CA GLY A 48 -10.33 10.53 -10.40
C GLY A 48 -10.04 12.03 -10.32
N ASN A 49 -9.51 12.52 -9.19
CA ASN A 49 -9.15 13.94 -9.05
C ASN A 49 -7.72 14.21 -9.52
N PRO A 50 -7.42 15.43 -9.99
CA PRO A 50 -6.06 15.86 -10.26
C PRO A 50 -5.20 15.81 -8.98
N LEU A 51 -3.98 15.30 -9.11
CA LEU A 51 -3.01 15.30 -8.03
C LEU A 51 -2.27 16.64 -7.95
N GLU A 52 -2.24 17.25 -6.78
CA GLU A 52 -1.50 18.50 -6.53
C GLU A 52 0.02 18.27 -6.55
N GLY A 53 0.48 17.07 -6.17
CA GLY A 53 1.89 16.75 -6.09
C GLY A 53 2.16 15.33 -5.58
N LEU A 54 3.45 15.07 -5.35
CA LEU A 54 3.93 13.89 -4.66
C LEU A 54 3.84 14.10 -3.15
N TYR A 55 3.35 13.11 -2.43
CA TYR A 55 3.23 13.16 -0.98
C TYR A 55 4.28 12.27 -0.32
N LEU A 56 4.92 12.76 0.73
CA LEU A 56 5.90 12.04 1.55
C LEU A 56 5.47 12.09 3.01
N ILE A 57 5.38 10.94 3.66
CA ILE A 57 4.97 10.83 5.06
C ILE A 57 6.18 11.08 5.96
N HIS A 58 6.10 12.12 6.80
CA HIS A 58 7.08 12.36 7.85
C HIS A 58 6.75 11.57 9.12
N SER A 59 5.49 11.64 9.56
CA SER A 59 4.98 10.87 10.70
C SER A 59 3.50 10.55 10.51
N GLY A 60 2.99 9.52 11.20
CA GLY A 60 1.63 9.03 11.07
C GLY A 60 1.51 7.94 10.00
N GLN A 61 0.27 7.62 9.64
CA GLN A 61 -0.08 6.57 8.67
C GLN A 61 -1.15 7.03 7.68
N VAL A 62 -1.03 6.57 6.45
CA VAL A 62 -1.95 6.85 5.34
C VAL A 62 -2.42 5.53 4.73
N GLU A 63 -3.73 5.36 4.61
CA GLU A 63 -4.32 4.26 3.84
C GLU A 63 -4.58 4.71 2.40
N ILE A 64 -4.25 3.82 1.46
CA ILE A 64 -4.57 3.96 0.04
C ILE A 64 -5.72 3.02 -0.26
N ARG A 65 -6.77 3.53 -0.92
CA ARG A 65 -7.97 2.80 -1.28
C ARG A 65 -8.15 2.76 -2.79
N ASP A 66 -8.63 1.65 -3.30
CA ASP A 66 -9.02 1.51 -4.71
C ASP A 66 -10.40 2.15 -5.00
N GLU A 67 -10.89 1.99 -6.22
CA GLU A 67 -12.19 2.50 -6.67
C GLU A 67 -13.39 1.88 -5.93
N ASN A 68 -13.20 0.73 -5.27
CA ASN A 68 -14.22 0.04 -4.48
C ASN A 68 -14.09 0.34 -2.98
N GLU A 69 -13.34 1.38 -2.60
CA GLU A 69 -13.05 1.76 -1.20
C GLU A 69 -12.31 0.67 -0.39
N VAL A 70 -11.71 -0.31 -1.06
CA VAL A 70 -10.90 -1.35 -0.40
C VAL A 70 -9.50 -0.79 -0.13
N VAL A 71 -9.01 -0.97 1.11
CA VAL A 71 -7.64 -0.58 1.47
C VAL A 71 -6.66 -1.53 0.77
N VAL A 72 -5.90 -0.98 -0.18
CA VAL A 72 -4.90 -1.71 -0.97
C VAL A 72 -3.48 -1.50 -0.46
N SER A 73 -3.24 -0.48 0.37
CA SER A 73 -1.95 -0.24 1.01
C SER A 73 -2.11 0.58 2.27
N LEU A 74 -1.25 0.32 3.27
CA LEU A 74 -1.08 1.14 4.47
C LEU A 74 0.37 1.63 4.50
N LEU A 75 0.55 2.95 4.44
CA LEU A 75 1.85 3.61 4.31
C LEU A 75 2.21 4.32 5.62
N GLY A 76 3.46 4.18 6.04
CA GLY A 76 4.03 4.84 7.22
C GLY A 76 5.13 5.83 6.85
N PRO A 77 5.89 6.34 7.84
CA PRO A 77 6.95 7.31 7.64
C PRO A 77 7.98 6.88 6.58
N ARG A 78 8.48 7.85 5.83
CA ARG A 78 9.42 7.71 4.70
C ARG A 78 8.82 7.06 3.43
N ASN A 79 7.53 6.72 3.41
CA ASN A 79 6.86 6.31 2.17
C ASN A 79 6.37 7.54 1.40
N SER A 80 6.53 7.48 0.08
CA SER A 80 5.94 8.43 -0.86
C SER A 80 4.74 7.80 -1.56
N PHE A 81 3.76 8.61 -1.94
CA PHE A 81 2.58 8.18 -2.69
C PHE A 81 2.06 9.31 -3.61
N GLY A 82 1.23 8.94 -4.59
CA GLY A 82 0.74 9.86 -5.64
C GLY A 82 1.59 9.84 -6.91
N GLU A 83 2.78 9.24 -6.87
CA GLU A 83 3.73 9.18 -7.99
C GLU A 83 3.16 8.51 -9.24
N ARG A 84 2.29 7.50 -9.07
CA ARG A 84 1.71 6.74 -10.20
C ARG A 84 0.80 7.59 -11.06
N GLY A 85 -0.05 8.39 -10.45
CA GLY A 85 -0.92 9.32 -11.16
C GLY A 85 -0.12 10.45 -11.80
N LEU A 86 0.80 11.08 -11.06
CA LEU A 86 1.66 12.15 -11.57
C LEU A 86 2.49 11.73 -12.78
N ALA A 87 3.01 10.51 -12.78
CA ALA A 87 3.84 9.98 -13.86
C ALA A 87 3.03 9.51 -15.08
N ARG A 88 1.70 9.50 -15.02
CA ARG A 88 0.81 9.05 -16.08
C ARG A 88 0.08 10.22 -16.74
N ASP A 89 -0.94 10.69 -16.11
CA ASP A 89 -1.86 11.72 -16.63
C ASP A 89 -2.16 12.84 -15.60
N GLY A 90 -1.53 12.77 -14.43
CA GLY A 90 -1.75 13.70 -13.33
C GLY A 90 -3.00 13.40 -12.51
N ILE A 91 -3.72 12.31 -12.81
CA ILE A 91 -4.97 11.94 -12.16
C ILE A 91 -4.73 10.82 -11.15
N ALA A 92 -5.33 10.94 -9.96
CA ALA A 92 -5.27 9.93 -8.92
C ALA A 92 -6.01 8.65 -9.35
N ALA A 93 -5.31 7.52 -9.37
CA ALA A 93 -5.92 6.21 -9.65
C ALA A 93 -6.56 5.57 -8.40
N THR A 94 -6.27 6.11 -7.22
CA THR A 94 -6.69 5.62 -5.91
C THR A 94 -7.06 6.81 -5.03
N SER A 95 -7.74 6.58 -3.91
CA SER A 95 -7.94 7.58 -2.87
C SER A 95 -6.89 7.42 -1.76
N ALA A 96 -6.55 8.50 -1.06
CA ALA A 96 -5.66 8.49 0.09
C ALA A 96 -6.31 9.21 1.28
N ARG A 97 -6.20 8.61 2.48
CA ARG A 97 -6.75 9.14 3.72
C ARG A 97 -5.80 8.86 4.88
N THR A 98 -5.73 9.77 5.84
CA THR A 98 -4.97 9.57 7.08
C THR A 98 -5.66 8.55 7.98
N VAL A 99 -4.87 7.73 8.68
CA VAL A 99 -5.35 6.77 9.70
C VAL A 99 -5.26 7.39 11.09
N ASP A 100 -4.19 8.11 11.34
CA ASP A 100 -3.91 8.83 12.59
C ASP A 100 -3.50 10.28 12.31
N GLU A 101 -3.09 11.03 13.34
CA GLU A 101 -2.52 12.37 13.14
C GLU A 101 -1.25 12.25 12.28
N THR A 102 -1.30 12.80 11.10
CA THR A 102 -0.28 12.62 10.07
C THR A 102 0.36 13.95 9.67
N LEU A 103 1.67 13.95 9.58
CA LEU A 103 2.45 15.04 9.02
C LEU A 103 2.99 14.63 7.65
N LEU A 104 2.61 15.39 6.63
CA LEU A 104 3.01 15.17 5.24
C LEU A 104 3.86 16.34 4.73
N PHE A 105 4.77 16.01 3.83
CA PHE A 105 5.39 16.95 2.92
C PHE A 105 4.88 16.69 1.50
N MET A 106 4.31 17.70 0.86
CA MET A 106 3.82 17.63 -0.51
C MET A 106 4.80 18.39 -1.42
N LEU A 107 5.37 17.68 -2.40
CA LEU A 107 6.16 18.27 -3.48
C LEU A 107 5.21 18.56 -4.65
N PRO A 108 5.00 19.81 -5.06
CA PRO A 108 4.09 20.16 -6.15
C PRO A 108 4.41 19.40 -7.44
N ALA A 109 3.39 19.13 -8.26
CA ALA A 109 3.53 18.33 -9.47
C ALA A 109 4.62 18.87 -10.44
N TYR A 110 4.74 20.19 -10.57
CA TYR A 110 5.78 20.80 -11.40
C TYR A 110 7.20 20.49 -10.87
N ALA A 111 7.39 20.59 -9.55
CA ALA A 111 8.68 20.33 -8.91
C ALA A 111 9.04 18.84 -8.94
N PHE A 112 8.04 17.96 -8.80
CA PHE A 112 8.23 16.52 -9.01
C PHE A 112 8.67 16.20 -10.45
N ASN A 113 8.03 16.81 -11.45
CA ASN A 113 8.41 16.62 -12.84
C ASN A 113 9.83 17.14 -13.14
N GLU A 114 10.23 18.24 -12.53
CA GLU A 114 11.59 18.76 -12.61
C GLU A 114 12.60 17.81 -11.95
N LEU A 115 12.32 17.34 -10.74
CA LEU A 115 13.13 16.37 -10.01
C LEU A 115 13.41 15.10 -10.85
N ILE A 116 12.37 14.49 -11.46
CA ILE A 116 12.57 13.27 -12.25
C ILE A 116 13.27 13.54 -13.60
N ARG A 117 13.13 14.75 -14.16
CA ARG A 117 13.81 15.14 -15.39
C ARG A 117 15.31 15.36 -15.18
N GLU A 118 15.69 15.98 -14.08
CA GLU A 118 17.07 16.42 -13.80
C GLU A 118 17.90 15.36 -13.07
N HIS A 119 17.25 14.47 -12.31
CA HIS A 119 17.94 13.48 -11.49
C HIS A 119 17.61 12.04 -11.90
N PRO A 120 18.50 11.37 -12.65
CA PRO A 120 18.27 10.00 -13.15
C PRO A 120 18.06 8.96 -12.03
N ALA A 121 18.58 9.21 -10.83
CA ALA A 121 18.36 8.33 -9.67
C ALA A 121 16.90 8.38 -9.21
N ALA A 122 16.33 9.59 -9.08
CA ALA A 122 14.93 9.80 -8.76
C ALA A 122 14.01 9.23 -9.86
N GLN A 123 14.32 9.50 -11.13
CA GLN A 123 13.59 8.94 -12.27
C GLN A 123 13.52 7.41 -12.18
N ARG A 124 14.65 6.72 -12.05
CA ARG A 124 14.70 5.26 -11.97
C ARG A 124 13.92 4.69 -10.76
N PHE A 125 13.90 5.42 -9.66
CA PHE A 125 13.14 5.00 -8.48
C PHE A 125 11.64 5.07 -8.74
N PHE A 126 11.12 6.20 -9.20
CA PHE A 126 9.70 6.38 -9.44
C PHE A 126 9.20 5.58 -10.66
N ASP A 127 10.02 5.35 -11.68
CA ASP A 127 9.68 4.46 -12.80
C ASP A 127 9.52 2.99 -12.35
N ARG A 128 10.32 2.52 -11.40
CA ARG A 128 10.14 1.18 -10.80
C ARG A 128 8.84 1.07 -10.02
N SER A 129 8.43 2.12 -9.34
CA SER A 129 7.14 2.16 -8.63
C SER A 129 5.93 2.10 -9.57
N ARG A 130 6.07 2.59 -10.82
CA ARG A 130 5.03 2.52 -11.86
C ARG A 130 4.72 1.09 -12.32
N THR A 131 5.74 0.24 -12.40
CA THR A 131 5.64 -1.14 -12.91
C THR A 131 5.52 -2.18 -11.79
N ALA A 132 5.80 -1.81 -10.55
CA ALA A 132 5.72 -2.72 -9.43
C ALA A 132 4.26 -3.04 -9.11
N LYS A 133 3.89 -4.33 -9.19
CA LYS A 133 2.74 -4.87 -8.45
C LYS A 133 2.93 -4.54 -6.96
N PRO A 134 1.84 -4.37 -6.16
CA PRO A 134 1.97 -4.12 -4.73
C PRO A 134 3.01 -5.08 -4.14
N ARG A 135 4.00 -4.53 -3.43
CA ARG A 135 5.06 -5.37 -2.83
C ARG A 135 4.41 -6.29 -1.81
N LYS A 136 4.92 -7.52 -1.67
CA LYS A 136 4.46 -8.46 -0.62
C LYS A 136 4.53 -7.84 0.79
N SER A 137 5.43 -6.88 1.03
CA SER A 137 5.52 -6.13 2.29
C SER A 137 4.31 -5.21 2.53
N ASP A 138 3.70 -4.65 1.49
CA ASP A 138 2.53 -3.78 1.62
C ASP A 138 1.31 -4.62 2.01
N LEU A 139 1.24 -5.86 1.49
CA LEU A 139 0.20 -6.83 1.86
C LEU A 139 0.32 -7.32 3.31
N ALA A 140 1.52 -7.30 3.90
CA ALA A 140 1.72 -7.73 5.28
C ALA A 140 1.04 -6.82 6.31
N HIS A 141 0.73 -5.58 5.94
CA HIS A 141 0.02 -4.60 6.78
C HIS A 141 -1.46 -4.44 6.39
N SER A 142 -1.91 -5.16 5.35
CA SER A 142 -3.31 -5.17 4.95
C SER A 142 -4.15 -5.95 5.96
N ARG A 143 -5.39 -5.50 6.20
CA ARG A 143 -6.33 -6.26 7.02
C ARG A 143 -6.66 -7.59 6.35
N VAL A 144 -6.85 -8.64 7.15
CA VAL A 144 -7.21 -9.98 6.64
C VAL A 144 -8.46 -9.92 5.77
N GLU A 145 -9.44 -9.09 6.13
CA GLU A 145 -10.68 -8.89 5.37
C GLU A 145 -10.46 -8.45 3.92
N THR A 146 -9.34 -7.76 3.60
CA THR A 146 -9.02 -7.32 2.23
C THR A 146 -8.38 -8.43 1.37
N LEU A 147 -7.92 -9.51 2.01
CA LEU A 147 -7.23 -10.62 1.35
C LEU A 147 -7.99 -11.94 1.45
N MET A 148 -8.99 -12.02 2.33
CA MET A 148 -9.80 -13.22 2.47
C MET A 148 -10.71 -13.42 1.26
N ALA A 149 -11.02 -14.68 0.93
CA ALA A 149 -12.07 -15.00 -0.03
C ALA A 149 -13.42 -14.56 0.55
N ALA A 150 -14.19 -13.77 -0.21
CA ALA A 150 -15.53 -13.35 0.20
C ALA A 150 -16.51 -14.54 0.28
N ASP A 151 -16.28 -15.57 -0.55
CA ASP A 151 -17.05 -16.82 -0.57
C ASP A 151 -16.07 -18.00 -0.35
N PRO A 152 -15.72 -18.32 0.89
CA PRO A 152 -14.81 -19.41 1.20
C PRO A 152 -15.45 -20.77 0.88
N LEU A 153 -14.62 -21.70 0.39
CA LEU A 153 -15.07 -23.06 0.17
C LEU A 153 -15.48 -23.71 1.49
N THR A 154 -16.69 -24.26 1.54
CA THR A 154 -17.26 -24.87 2.75
C THR A 154 -17.72 -26.29 2.52
N ILE A 155 -17.70 -27.12 3.59
CA ILE A 155 -18.24 -28.48 3.61
C ILE A 155 -18.76 -28.80 5.00
N GLY A 156 -19.71 -29.71 5.10
CA GLY A 156 -20.25 -30.15 6.39
C GLY A 156 -19.34 -31.13 7.14
N PRO A 157 -19.46 -31.26 8.48
CA PRO A 157 -18.63 -32.14 9.30
C PRO A 157 -18.83 -33.64 9.03
N ALA A 158 -19.95 -34.02 8.40
CA ALA A 158 -20.25 -35.41 8.04
C ALA A 158 -19.60 -35.85 6.71
N ALA A 159 -19.02 -34.89 5.96
CA ALA A 159 -18.33 -35.21 4.71
C ALA A 159 -17.04 -35.99 4.94
N THR A 160 -16.67 -36.82 3.97
CA THR A 160 -15.40 -37.59 4.03
C THR A 160 -14.21 -36.74 3.64
N VAL A 161 -13.02 -37.15 4.08
CA VAL A 161 -11.75 -36.52 3.69
C VAL A 161 -11.55 -36.59 2.18
N GLN A 162 -12.03 -37.65 1.53
CA GLN A 162 -11.95 -37.81 0.06
C GLN A 162 -12.80 -36.75 -0.65
N GLU A 163 -14.02 -36.50 -0.20
CA GLU A 163 -14.91 -35.49 -0.76
C GLU A 163 -14.29 -34.08 -0.58
N ALA A 164 -13.76 -33.80 0.62
CA ALA A 164 -13.07 -32.53 0.88
C ALA A 164 -11.86 -32.33 -0.02
N ALA A 165 -11.04 -33.38 -0.21
CA ALA A 165 -9.84 -33.32 -1.06
C ALA A 165 -10.22 -33.14 -2.55
N SER A 166 -11.24 -33.83 -3.03
CA SER A 166 -11.77 -33.69 -4.40
C SER A 166 -12.27 -32.28 -4.65
N LEU A 167 -13.04 -31.74 -3.70
CA LEU A 167 -13.59 -30.39 -3.77
C LEU A 167 -12.48 -29.30 -3.78
N MET A 168 -11.44 -29.47 -2.94
CA MET A 168 -10.27 -28.59 -2.95
C MET A 168 -9.53 -28.65 -4.29
N ALA A 169 -9.37 -29.84 -4.88
CA ALA A 169 -8.70 -30.02 -6.18
C ALA A 169 -9.50 -29.37 -7.31
N GLU A 170 -10.81 -29.58 -7.37
CA GLU A 170 -11.72 -29.01 -8.38
C GLU A 170 -11.69 -27.49 -8.33
N ARG A 171 -11.78 -26.91 -7.14
CA ARG A 171 -11.79 -25.45 -6.94
C ARG A 171 -10.39 -24.83 -6.88
N ARG A 172 -9.34 -25.64 -7.00
CA ARG A 172 -7.91 -25.23 -6.96
C ARG A 172 -7.54 -24.43 -5.71
N VAL A 173 -8.08 -24.84 -4.57
CA VAL A 173 -7.78 -24.25 -3.25
C VAL A 173 -7.08 -25.27 -2.36
N SER A 174 -6.35 -24.79 -1.36
CA SER A 174 -5.57 -25.64 -0.44
C SER A 174 -6.23 -25.85 0.93
N SER A 175 -7.43 -25.31 1.13
CA SER A 175 -8.16 -25.39 2.39
C SER A 175 -9.67 -25.31 2.16
N VAL A 176 -10.43 -25.90 3.09
CA VAL A 176 -11.89 -25.85 3.12
C VAL A 176 -12.36 -25.60 4.56
N CYS A 177 -13.33 -24.73 4.74
CA CYS A 177 -13.95 -24.46 6.04
C CYS A 177 -15.01 -25.52 6.36
N ILE A 178 -15.01 -26.06 7.57
CA ILE A 178 -16.02 -27.00 8.04
C ILE A 178 -17.11 -26.21 8.75
N ILE A 179 -18.32 -26.23 8.18
CA ILE A 179 -19.45 -25.45 8.70
C ILE A 179 -20.60 -26.39 9.07
N GLU A 180 -21.23 -26.15 10.23
CA GLU A 180 -22.46 -26.80 10.65
C GLU A 180 -23.51 -25.72 10.96
N GLY A 181 -24.54 -25.63 10.12
CA GLY A 181 -25.45 -24.48 10.12
C GLY A 181 -24.69 -23.19 9.77
N GLU A 182 -24.74 -22.20 10.67
CA GLU A 182 -23.99 -20.94 10.54
C GLU A 182 -22.66 -20.94 11.31
N ALA A 183 -22.32 -22.04 11.99
CA ALA A 183 -21.16 -22.11 12.87
C ALA A 183 -19.93 -22.70 12.17
N LEU A 184 -18.82 -21.99 12.17
CA LEU A 184 -17.51 -22.52 11.78
C LEU A 184 -17.01 -23.51 12.83
N LYS A 185 -16.83 -24.79 12.46
CA LYS A 185 -16.33 -25.86 13.33
C LYS A 185 -14.81 -26.05 13.19
N GLY A 186 -14.24 -25.70 12.05
CA GLY A 186 -12.81 -25.83 11.81
C GLY A 186 -12.44 -25.56 10.37
N ILE A 187 -11.16 -25.84 10.07
CA ILE A 187 -10.59 -25.79 8.73
C ILE A 187 -9.82 -27.06 8.46
N LEU A 188 -9.95 -27.61 7.25
CA LEU A 188 -9.15 -28.73 6.77
C LEU A 188 -8.26 -28.23 5.63
N THR A 189 -6.96 -28.56 5.69
CA THR A 189 -5.98 -28.19 4.68
C THR A 189 -5.42 -29.40 3.95
N ILE A 190 -4.87 -29.20 2.75
CA ILE A 190 -4.11 -30.27 2.03
C ILE A 190 -2.97 -30.80 2.89
N ARG A 191 -2.33 -29.98 3.72
CA ARG A 191 -1.28 -30.42 4.66
C ARG A 191 -1.82 -31.42 5.69
N ASP A 192 -3.03 -31.17 6.24
CA ASP A 192 -3.66 -32.10 7.19
C ASP A 192 -3.98 -33.44 6.53
N VAL A 193 -4.51 -33.41 5.29
CA VAL A 193 -4.78 -34.62 4.51
C VAL A 193 -3.48 -35.40 4.28
N SER A 194 -2.43 -34.73 3.81
CA SER A 194 -1.14 -35.38 3.55
C SER A 194 -0.52 -35.97 4.83
N ALA A 195 -0.56 -35.23 5.93
CA ALA A 195 0.08 -35.64 7.19
C ALA A 195 -0.67 -36.74 7.95
N LYS A 196 -2.02 -36.83 7.80
CA LYS A 196 -2.86 -37.72 8.62
C LYS A 196 -3.45 -38.91 7.86
N VAL A 197 -3.45 -38.87 6.52
CA VAL A 197 -4.11 -39.86 5.66
C VAL A 197 -3.12 -40.58 4.74
N VAL A 198 -2.05 -39.90 4.33
CA VAL A 198 -1.06 -40.43 3.37
C VAL A 198 0.27 -40.81 4.04
N ALA A 199 0.53 -40.28 5.23
CA ALA A 199 1.70 -40.67 6.06
C ALA A 199 1.35 -41.85 6.94
#